data_7cd4cb815ebe9c45192d803db199d22f
#
_entry.id   7cd4cb815ebe9c45192d803db199d22f
#
_cell.length_a   1.000
_cell.length_b   1.000
_cell.length_c   1.000
_cell.angle_alpha   90.00
_cell.angle_beta   90.00
_cell.angle_gamma   90.00
#
_symmetry.space_group_name_H-M   'P 1'
#
loop_
_entity.id
_entity.type
_entity.pdbx_description
1 polymer ?
#
loop_
_entity_poly.entity_id
_entity_poly.type
_entity_poly.pdbx_seq_one_letter_code
_entity_poly.pdbx_strand_id
1 'polypeptide(L)'
;MLDLIRGARRFVPMAFATVWMLGCGDAAIKETNLGSISEIITAVGTADGSVSATLVPGDRPASDVNGPTLTVTGVPTAINGGSLRASLTSATAFSRAIVSLHNHEDYYLVTLPAPVFAVDLVVTLSQDAPQATLGLAYGAAPASGPFGTLLTQNINMIRVGSGDVQVSVAWDAPTDVDLHVTDPASEEIYFANTTSASGGELDLDSNAACSIDNINNENIVWPVGGAPSGSYSVDLVYYSACTQPQTNYTVTIFVRGQTPQTFSGTLVTASTSIKIPIGNFTR
;
A
#
# COMPACT_ATOMS: atom_id res chain seq x y z
N MET A 1 75.78 39.44 24.61
CA MET A 1 75.29 39.79 23.27
C MET A 1 73.87 39.23 23.24
N LEU A 2 72.91 40.14 23.34
CA LEU A 2 71.49 39.93 23.51
C LEU A 2 70.83 39.43 22.22
N ASP A 3 69.89 38.56 22.31
CA ASP A 3 68.71 38.69 21.41
C ASP A 3 67.46 38.21 22.12
N LEU A 4 66.44 39.11 22.11
CA LEU A 4 65.12 38.98 22.60
C LEU A 4 64.24 38.15 21.63
N ILE A 5 63.51 37.16 22.10
CA ILE A 5 62.38 36.62 21.34
C ILE A 5 61.06 36.85 22.14
N ARG A 6 60.24 37.73 21.59
CA ARG A 6 58.89 38.05 22.05
C ARG A 6 57.95 36.87 21.75
N GLY A 7 57.39 36.29 22.77
CA GLY A 7 56.27 35.33 22.68
C GLY A 7 54.95 36.04 22.48
N ALA A 8 54.29 35.79 21.33
CA ALA A 8 52.93 36.24 21.09
C ALA A 8 51.96 35.24 21.70
N ARG A 9 51.18 35.69 22.69
CA ARG A 9 50.02 34.93 23.21
C ARG A 9 48.88 35.00 22.23
N ARG A 10 48.45 33.88 21.69
CA ARG A 10 47.24 33.75 20.94
C ARG A 10 46.05 33.61 21.91
N PHE A 11 45.12 34.55 21.85
CA PHE A 11 43.81 34.47 22.50
C PHE A 11 42.95 33.46 21.67
N VAL A 12 42.43 32.44 22.35
CA VAL A 12 41.40 31.52 21.82
C VAL A 12 40.07 32.07 22.34
N PRO A 13 39.12 32.38 21.47
CA PRO A 13 37.79 32.78 21.93
C PRO A 13 37.04 31.53 22.39
N MET A 14 36.54 31.58 23.62
CA MET A 14 35.55 30.62 24.15
C MET A 14 34.23 30.77 23.36
N ALA A 15 33.86 29.73 22.64
CA ALA A 15 32.54 29.62 22.04
C ALA A 15 31.54 29.24 23.14
N PHE A 16 30.58 30.12 23.41
CA PHE A 16 29.42 29.79 24.20
C PHE A 16 28.53 28.83 23.42
N ALA A 17 28.41 27.62 23.90
CA ALA A 17 27.43 26.66 23.41
C ALA A 17 26.06 27.04 23.98
N THR A 18 25.20 27.60 23.16
CA THR A 18 23.78 27.78 23.46
C THR A 18 23.12 26.39 23.38
N VAL A 19 22.73 25.88 24.54
CA VAL A 19 21.88 24.68 24.64
C VAL A 19 20.47 25.08 24.20
N TRP A 20 20.08 24.64 23.00
CA TRP A 20 18.68 24.69 22.59
C TRP A 20 17.95 23.54 23.28
N MET A 21 16.99 23.88 24.14
CA MET A 21 16.03 22.91 24.65
C MET A 21 15.21 22.37 23.46
N LEU A 22 15.39 21.09 23.16
CA LEU A 22 14.51 20.35 22.24
C LEU A 22 13.14 20.24 22.92
N GLY A 23 12.22 21.10 22.48
CA GLY A 23 10.79 20.89 22.72
C GLY A 23 10.38 19.58 22.06
N CYS A 24 9.50 18.81 22.71
CA CYS A 24 8.74 17.72 22.09
C CYS A 24 7.99 18.31 20.89
N GLY A 25 8.56 18.16 19.71
CA GLY A 25 7.96 18.51 18.43
C GLY A 25 7.69 17.21 17.69
N ASP A 26 6.53 17.16 17.07
CA ASP A 26 6.05 16.14 16.16
C ASP A 26 7.20 15.53 15.36
N ALA A 27 7.21 14.19 15.27
CA ALA A 27 8.15 13.50 14.40
C ALA A 27 7.92 14.01 12.98
N ALA A 28 8.75 14.95 12.55
CA ALA A 28 8.73 15.47 11.20
C ALA A 28 8.85 14.28 10.25
N ILE A 29 7.84 14.09 9.42
CA ILE A 29 7.87 13.14 8.30
C ILE A 29 9.15 13.47 7.54
N LYS A 30 10.10 12.53 7.55
CA LYS A 30 11.34 12.68 6.81
C LYS A 30 10.95 12.62 5.35
N GLU A 31 10.87 13.79 4.69
CA GLU A 31 10.64 13.90 3.26
C GLU A 31 11.78 13.13 2.56
N THR A 32 11.55 11.87 2.27
CA THR A 32 12.29 11.20 1.22
C THR A 32 11.85 11.89 -0.06
N ASN A 33 12.80 12.33 -0.86
CA ASN A 33 12.56 12.85 -2.21
C ASN A 33 12.04 11.65 -3.03
N LEU A 34 10.73 11.37 -2.86
CA LEU A 34 10.05 10.29 -3.55
C LEU A 34 9.99 10.72 -5.01
N GLY A 35 10.53 9.92 -5.92
CA GLY A 35 10.48 10.14 -7.35
C GLY A 35 9.05 10.34 -7.89
N SER A 36 8.78 10.00 -9.13
CA SER A 36 7.44 10.03 -9.69
C SER A 36 6.46 9.20 -8.85
N ILE A 37 5.19 9.64 -8.73
CA ILE A 37 4.14 8.87 -8.05
C ILE A 37 4.06 7.43 -8.57
N SER A 38 4.35 7.20 -9.87
CA SER A 38 4.35 5.88 -10.51
C SER A 38 5.45 4.93 -10.01
N GLU A 39 6.47 5.43 -9.32
CA GLU A 39 7.48 4.59 -8.65
C GLU A 39 6.94 3.98 -7.35
N ILE A 40 5.86 4.53 -6.82
CA ILE A 40 5.23 4.09 -5.57
C ILE A 40 3.86 3.48 -5.80
N ILE A 41 3.01 4.14 -6.59
CA ILE A 41 1.67 3.67 -6.96
C ILE A 41 1.70 3.28 -8.43
N THR A 42 1.50 2.01 -8.72
CA THR A 42 1.53 1.49 -10.10
C THR A 42 0.17 1.49 -10.77
N ALA A 43 -0.91 1.42 -10.00
CA ALA A 43 -2.27 1.46 -10.50
C ALA A 43 -3.26 1.92 -9.42
N VAL A 44 -4.37 2.51 -9.86
CA VAL A 44 -5.54 2.79 -9.05
C VAL A 44 -6.78 2.40 -9.85
N GLY A 45 -7.76 1.80 -9.19
CA GLY A 45 -9.03 1.43 -9.82
C GLY A 45 -10.13 1.24 -8.78
N THR A 46 -11.35 0.97 -9.24
CA THR A 46 -12.44 0.56 -8.34
C THR A 46 -12.25 -0.89 -7.91
N ALA A 47 -12.68 -1.23 -6.70
CA ALA A 47 -12.52 -2.58 -6.15
C ALA A 47 -13.28 -3.67 -6.93
N ASP A 48 -14.35 -3.30 -7.63
CA ASP A 48 -15.07 -4.18 -8.54
C ASP A 48 -14.41 -4.35 -9.92
N GLY A 49 -13.30 -3.65 -10.16
CA GLY A 49 -12.56 -3.69 -11.41
C GLY A 49 -13.24 -2.96 -12.58
N SER A 50 -14.39 -2.30 -12.36
CA SER A 50 -15.16 -1.68 -13.42
C SER A 50 -14.53 -0.42 -14.01
N VAL A 51 -13.69 0.28 -13.21
CA VAL A 51 -13.01 1.51 -13.61
C VAL A 51 -11.54 1.47 -13.22
N SER A 52 -10.66 1.76 -14.18
CA SER A 52 -9.25 2.04 -13.95
C SER A 52 -9.01 3.54 -13.99
N ALA A 53 -8.16 4.05 -13.10
CA ALA A 53 -7.77 5.45 -13.08
C ALA A 53 -6.77 5.78 -14.19
N THR A 54 -6.75 7.03 -14.59
CA THR A 54 -5.72 7.61 -15.46
C THR A 54 -4.71 8.37 -14.63
N LEU A 55 -3.42 8.11 -14.82
CA LEU A 55 -2.36 8.94 -14.25
C LEU A 55 -2.34 10.29 -14.97
N VAL A 56 -2.45 11.36 -14.22
CA VAL A 56 -2.36 12.75 -14.68
C VAL A 56 -1.10 13.37 -14.09
N PRO A 57 -0.10 13.73 -14.93
CA PRO A 57 1.12 14.34 -14.45
C PRO A 57 0.90 15.82 -14.13
N GLY A 58 1.34 16.25 -12.95
CA GLY A 58 1.31 17.64 -12.49
C GLY A 58 -0.09 18.22 -12.26
N ASP A 59 -0.12 19.43 -11.74
CA ASP A 59 -1.33 20.25 -11.58
C ASP A 59 -2.48 19.57 -10.82
N ARG A 60 -2.17 18.90 -9.71
CA ARG A 60 -3.20 18.34 -8.83
C ARG A 60 -4.26 19.40 -8.53
N PRO A 61 -5.57 19.10 -8.70
CA PRO A 61 -6.62 20.07 -8.49
C PRO A 61 -6.58 20.69 -7.10
N ALA A 62 -6.71 22.00 -7.03
CA ALA A 62 -6.82 22.71 -5.76
C ALA A 62 -8.10 22.29 -5.02
N SER A 63 -8.01 22.21 -3.70
CA SER A 63 -9.16 21.97 -2.83
C SER A 63 -10.11 23.17 -2.82
N ASP A 64 -11.42 22.90 -2.84
CA ASP A 64 -12.48 23.90 -2.69
C ASP A 64 -13.46 23.46 -1.60
N VAL A 65 -13.82 24.35 -0.69
CA VAL A 65 -14.77 24.07 0.40
C VAL A 65 -16.19 23.76 -0.11
N ASN A 66 -16.50 24.13 -1.35
CA ASN A 66 -17.79 23.85 -1.99
C ASN A 66 -17.83 22.48 -2.69
N GLY A 67 -16.71 21.79 -2.78
CA GLY A 67 -16.66 20.42 -3.31
C GLY A 67 -17.10 19.38 -2.28
N PRO A 68 -17.27 18.10 -2.68
CA PRO A 68 -17.65 17.01 -1.78
C PRO A 68 -16.67 16.82 -0.64
N THR A 69 -17.16 16.78 0.60
CA THR A 69 -16.35 16.39 1.76
C THR A 69 -16.32 14.88 1.84
N LEU A 70 -15.11 14.30 1.88
CA LEU A 70 -14.89 12.87 1.99
C LEU A 70 -14.75 12.40 3.45
N THR A 71 -15.21 11.19 3.69
CA THR A 71 -14.70 10.29 4.74
C THR A 71 -13.97 9.15 4.02
N VAL A 72 -12.77 8.83 4.50
CA VAL A 72 -11.96 7.73 3.96
C VAL A 72 -11.71 6.72 5.06
N THR A 73 -12.01 5.45 4.80
CA THR A 73 -11.71 4.33 5.69
C THR A 73 -10.88 3.30 4.92
N GLY A 74 -9.97 2.63 5.64
CA GLY A 74 -9.09 1.61 5.11
C GLY A 74 -8.03 1.25 6.14
N VAL A 75 -7.33 0.14 5.94
CA VAL A 75 -6.24 -0.25 6.84
C VAL A 75 -5.05 0.69 6.69
N PRO A 76 -4.41 1.07 7.80
CA PRO A 76 -3.29 2.01 7.77
C PRO A 76 -1.94 1.32 7.44
N THR A 77 -1.96 0.06 7.02
CA THR A 77 -0.76 -0.74 6.75
C THR A 77 -0.83 -1.32 5.34
N ALA A 78 0.28 -1.33 4.62
CA ALA A 78 0.42 -1.96 3.32
C ALA A 78 1.83 -2.52 3.13
N ILE A 79 2.01 -3.38 2.14
CA ILE A 79 3.29 -3.98 1.77
C ILE A 79 3.71 -3.53 0.35
N ASN A 80 5.01 -3.50 0.08
CA ASN A 80 5.51 -3.28 -1.28
C ASN A 80 5.04 -4.41 -2.22
N GLY A 81 4.63 -4.05 -3.45
CA GLY A 81 4.07 -4.99 -4.43
C GLY A 81 2.67 -5.50 -4.12
N GLY A 82 2.06 -5.07 -3.01
CA GLY A 82 0.69 -5.35 -2.65
C GLY A 82 -0.28 -4.25 -3.07
N SER A 83 -1.51 -4.33 -2.58
CA SER A 83 -2.53 -3.30 -2.77
C SER A 83 -3.20 -2.98 -1.44
N LEU A 84 -3.73 -1.78 -1.34
CA LEU A 84 -4.61 -1.39 -0.24
C LEU A 84 -5.98 -0.98 -0.78
N ARG A 85 -7.02 -1.20 0.03
CA ARG A 85 -8.37 -0.74 -0.24
C ARG A 85 -8.67 0.52 0.56
N ALA A 86 -9.26 1.51 -0.12
CA ALA A 86 -9.74 2.75 0.48
C ALA A 86 -11.22 2.93 0.14
N SER A 87 -12.07 2.98 1.15
CA SER A 87 -13.50 3.26 0.98
C SER A 87 -13.74 4.75 1.13
N LEU A 88 -14.15 5.40 0.05
CA LEU A 88 -14.47 6.81 0.01
C LEU A 88 -15.98 6.99 0.12
N THR A 89 -16.43 7.79 1.07
CA THR A 89 -17.86 8.14 1.24
C THR A 89 -18.05 9.65 1.36
N SER A 90 -19.18 10.15 0.89
CA SER A 90 -19.55 11.57 0.98
C SER A 90 -21.07 11.73 1.06
N ALA A 91 -21.53 12.75 1.79
CA ALA A 91 -22.93 13.16 1.79
C ALA A 91 -23.36 13.84 0.46
N THR A 92 -22.39 14.28 -0.34
CA THR A 92 -22.60 14.88 -1.66
C THR A 92 -22.17 13.89 -2.75
N ALA A 93 -23.03 13.61 -3.71
CA ALA A 93 -22.72 12.71 -4.81
C ALA A 93 -21.53 13.21 -5.64
N PHE A 94 -20.65 12.31 -6.02
CA PHE A 94 -19.46 12.57 -6.83
C PHE A 94 -19.31 11.54 -7.95
N SER A 95 -18.67 11.91 -9.04
CA SER A 95 -18.34 11.01 -10.15
C SER A 95 -16.87 11.06 -10.56
N ARG A 96 -16.07 11.88 -9.89
CA ARG A 96 -14.62 11.92 -10.05
C ARG A 96 -13.98 11.77 -8.69
N ALA A 97 -12.94 10.95 -8.62
CA ALA A 97 -12.09 10.85 -7.43
C ALA A 97 -10.63 10.93 -7.83
N ILE A 98 -9.79 11.46 -6.96
CA ILE A 98 -8.34 11.46 -7.15
C ILE A 98 -7.65 10.74 -5.99
N VAL A 99 -6.53 10.09 -6.33
CA VAL A 99 -5.58 9.52 -5.40
C VAL A 99 -4.21 10.07 -5.76
N SER A 100 -3.50 10.59 -4.78
CA SER A 100 -2.17 11.19 -4.93
C SER A 100 -1.33 10.88 -3.70
N LEU A 101 -0.02 11.10 -3.77
CA LEU A 101 0.81 11.23 -2.58
C LEU A 101 0.70 12.67 -2.05
N HIS A 102 0.73 12.84 -0.73
CA HIS A 102 0.45 14.11 -0.06
C HIS A 102 1.26 15.30 -0.64
N ASN A 103 2.53 15.11 -0.89
CA ASN A 103 3.45 16.17 -1.37
C ASN A 103 3.76 16.05 -2.88
N HIS A 104 2.89 15.37 -3.66
CA HIS A 104 3.04 15.24 -5.11
C HIS A 104 1.96 15.99 -5.86
N GLU A 105 2.34 16.56 -7.02
CA GLU A 105 1.41 17.21 -7.93
C GLU A 105 0.77 16.21 -8.91
N ASP A 106 1.45 15.09 -9.22
CA ASP A 106 0.87 14.01 -10.01
C ASP A 106 -0.23 13.30 -9.23
N TYR A 107 -1.25 12.82 -9.93
CA TYR A 107 -2.36 12.12 -9.32
C TYR A 107 -3.02 11.11 -10.26
N TYR A 108 -3.68 10.12 -9.69
CA TYR A 108 -4.56 9.20 -10.40
C TYR A 108 -5.99 9.75 -10.39
N LEU A 109 -6.60 9.88 -11.56
CA LEU A 109 -8.00 10.32 -11.74
C LEU A 109 -8.89 9.12 -12.05
N VAL A 110 -9.83 8.83 -11.15
CA VAL A 110 -10.92 7.88 -11.35
C VAL A 110 -12.13 8.66 -11.85
N THR A 111 -12.68 8.27 -13.00
CA THR A 111 -13.92 8.85 -13.56
C THR A 111 -14.99 7.78 -13.57
N LEU A 112 -15.97 7.92 -12.69
CA LEU A 112 -17.08 6.99 -12.53
C LEU A 112 -18.16 7.22 -13.60
N PRO A 113 -18.83 6.16 -14.07
CA PRO A 113 -19.85 6.27 -15.12
C PRO A 113 -21.12 7.02 -14.67
N ALA A 114 -21.37 7.09 -13.37
CA ALA A 114 -22.50 7.80 -12.76
C ALA A 114 -22.10 8.37 -11.39
N PRO A 115 -22.79 9.42 -10.90
CA PRO A 115 -22.58 9.94 -9.56
C PRO A 115 -22.93 8.89 -8.50
N VAL A 116 -22.06 8.77 -7.48
CA VAL A 116 -22.20 7.89 -6.33
C VAL A 116 -21.98 8.64 -5.02
N PHE A 117 -22.42 8.07 -3.90
CA PHE A 117 -22.14 8.55 -2.55
C PHE A 117 -21.00 7.77 -1.87
N ALA A 118 -20.63 6.63 -2.45
CA ALA A 118 -19.56 5.79 -1.97
C ALA A 118 -18.87 5.07 -3.13
N VAL A 119 -17.56 4.85 -3.01
CA VAL A 119 -16.77 4.01 -3.90
C VAL A 119 -15.61 3.38 -3.13
N ASP A 120 -15.34 2.12 -3.41
CA ASP A 120 -14.14 1.45 -2.92
C ASP A 120 -13.06 1.49 -4.00
N LEU A 121 -11.92 2.05 -3.66
CA LEU A 121 -10.75 2.10 -4.52
C LEU A 121 -9.71 1.07 -4.07
N VAL A 122 -9.00 0.50 -5.03
CA VAL A 122 -7.80 -0.30 -4.83
C VAL A 122 -6.62 0.52 -5.34
N VAL A 123 -5.62 0.69 -4.48
CA VAL A 123 -4.36 1.37 -4.79
C VAL A 123 -3.27 0.30 -4.80
N THR A 124 -2.70 0.01 -5.97
CA THR A 124 -1.65 -0.99 -6.16
C THR A 124 -0.29 -0.34 -6.03
N LEU A 125 0.56 -0.92 -5.20
CA LEU A 125 1.87 -0.38 -4.85
C LEU A 125 2.99 -1.08 -5.64
N SER A 126 4.05 -0.35 -5.89
CA SER A 126 5.26 -0.87 -6.52
C SER A 126 5.98 -1.88 -5.60
N GLN A 127 6.63 -2.89 -6.18
CA GLN A 127 7.58 -3.74 -5.45
C GLN A 127 8.77 -2.93 -4.87
N ASP A 128 9.06 -1.77 -5.46
CA ASP A 128 10.13 -0.88 -5.03
C ASP A 128 9.66 0.20 -4.04
N ALA A 129 8.37 0.21 -3.69
CA ALA A 129 7.84 1.15 -2.71
C ALA A 129 8.65 1.10 -1.40
N PRO A 130 9.09 2.25 -0.86
CA PRO A 130 10.00 2.29 0.28
C PRO A 130 9.32 1.91 1.59
N GLN A 131 10.09 1.38 2.53
CA GLN A 131 9.63 1.24 3.92
C GLN A 131 9.59 2.62 4.58
N ALA A 132 8.41 3.24 4.59
CA ALA A 132 8.19 4.58 5.09
C ALA A 132 6.71 4.77 5.46
N THR A 133 6.36 5.88 6.10
CA THR A 133 4.97 6.30 6.18
C THR A 133 4.65 7.12 4.94
N LEU A 134 3.69 6.66 4.13
CA LEU A 134 3.20 7.36 2.95
C LEU A 134 1.92 8.12 3.31
N GLY A 135 1.85 9.40 2.97
CA GLY A 135 0.62 10.17 3.00
C GLY A 135 -0.15 9.99 1.69
N LEU A 136 -1.24 9.21 1.68
CA LEU A 136 -2.14 9.14 0.54
C LEU A 136 -3.20 10.23 0.64
N ALA A 137 -3.31 11.06 -0.37
CA ALA A 137 -4.31 12.14 -0.45
C ALA A 137 -5.44 11.73 -1.39
N TYR A 138 -6.67 11.92 -0.92
CA TYR A 138 -7.91 11.61 -1.63
C TYR A 138 -8.76 12.85 -1.81
N GLY A 139 -9.38 13.00 -2.96
CA GLY A 139 -10.35 14.06 -3.25
C GLY A 139 -11.49 13.55 -4.10
N ALA A 140 -12.63 14.19 -4.03
CA ALA A 140 -13.79 13.88 -4.86
C ALA A 140 -14.39 15.14 -5.46
N ALA A 141 -15.03 14.99 -6.64
CA ALA A 141 -15.72 16.07 -7.34
C ALA A 141 -16.95 15.54 -8.08
N PRO A 142 -18.01 16.36 -8.28
CA PRO A 142 -19.09 16.06 -9.23
C PRO A 142 -18.54 16.07 -10.67
N ALA A 143 -19.35 15.65 -11.64
CA ALA A 143 -18.95 15.61 -13.06
C ALA A 143 -18.44 16.96 -13.58
N SER A 144 -19.09 18.05 -13.15
CA SER A 144 -18.66 19.42 -13.36
C SER A 144 -18.65 20.16 -12.01
N GLY A 145 -17.50 20.70 -11.63
CA GLY A 145 -17.33 21.39 -10.33
C GLY A 145 -15.99 21.11 -9.69
N PRO A 146 -15.71 21.74 -8.56
CA PRO A 146 -14.42 21.64 -7.89
C PRO A 146 -14.27 20.31 -7.15
N PHE A 147 -13.02 19.91 -6.93
CA PHE A 147 -12.67 18.90 -5.93
C PHE A 147 -12.84 19.49 -4.53
N GLY A 148 -13.40 18.68 -3.64
CA GLY A 148 -13.50 19.03 -2.23
C GLY A 148 -12.12 19.06 -1.54
N THR A 149 -12.13 19.40 -0.26
CA THR A 149 -10.91 19.37 0.56
C THR A 149 -10.27 17.99 0.50
N LEU A 150 -8.98 17.95 0.16
CA LEU A 150 -8.22 16.70 0.13
C LEU A 150 -8.07 16.15 1.55
N LEU A 151 -8.33 14.86 1.68
CA LEU A 151 -8.15 14.13 2.93
C LEU A 151 -6.91 13.27 2.81
N THR A 152 -5.97 13.39 3.77
CA THR A 152 -4.76 12.58 3.81
C THR A 152 -4.90 11.46 4.81
N GLN A 153 -4.56 10.24 4.38
CA GLN A 153 -4.42 9.06 5.23
C GLN A 153 -2.95 8.63 5.25
N ASN A 154 -2.41 8.44 6.43
CA ASN A 154 -1.06 7.90 6.59
C ASN A 154 -1.09 6.38 6.51
N ILE A 155 -0.28 5.81 5.62
CA ILE A 155 -0.11 4.37 5.42
C ILE A 155 1.29 3.97 5.85
N ASN A 156 1.37 3.02 6.78
CA ASN A 156 2.63 2.45 7.22
C ASN A 156 3.04 1.34 6.24
N MET A 157 4.16 1.55 5.54
CA MET A 157 4.69 0.59 4.57
C MET A 157 5.60 -0.42 5.26
N ILE A 158 5.27 -1.70 5.15
CA ILE A 158 6.10 -2.82 5.58
C ILE A 158 6.84 -3.38 4.37
N ARG A 159 8.13 -3.59 4.50
CA ARG A 159 8.95 -4.19 3.45
C ARG A 159 8.90 -5.71 3.55
N VAL A 160 8.47 -6.37 2.47
CA VAL A 160 8.47 -7.82 2.28
C VAL A 160 9.34 -8.20 1.07
N GLY A 161 9.55 -9.48 0.85
CA GLY A 161 10.24 -9.99 -0.32
C GLY A 161 9.56 -9.56 -1.61
N SER A 162 10.36 -9.33 -2.64
CA SER A 162 9.92 -9.01 -3.99
C SER A 162 10.76 -9.77 -5.01
N GLY A 163 10.23 -10.02 -6.21
CA GLY A 163 10.96 -10.83 -7.17
C GLY A 163 10.32 -10.95 -8.54
N ASP A 164 10.51 -12.10 -9.17
CA ASP A 164 9.93 -12.37 -10.49
C ASP A 164 8.42 -12.63 -10.41
N VAL A 165 7.99 -13.26 -9.31
CA VAL A 165 6.60 -13.48 -8.97
C VAL A 165 6.41 -13.05 -7.52
N GLN A 166 5.37 -12.30 -7.27
CA GLN A 166 4.91 -11.96 -5.93
C GLN A 166 3.38 -12.02 -5.93
N VAL A 167 2.84 -12.76 -4.99
CA VAL A 167 1.39 -12.81 -4.75
C VAL A 167 1.15 -12.35 -3.33
N SER A 168 0.29 -11.36 -3.17
CA SER A 168 -0.04 -10.84 -1.85
C SER A 168 -1.54 -10.75 -1.68
N VAL A 169 -2.00 -10.81 -0.44
CA VAL A 169 -3.36 -10.49 -0.06
C VAL A 169 -3.36 -9.45 1.05
N ALA A 170 -4.25 -8.47 0.94
CA ALA A 170 -4.57 -7.51 2.00
C ALA A 170 -6.05 -7.61 2.34
N TRP A 171 -6.41 -7.42 3.63
CA TRP A 171 -7.81 -7.44 4.07
C TRP A 171 -8.08 -6.36 5.13
N ASP A 172 -9.36 -6.01 5.34
CA ASP A 172 -9.76 -4.80 6.07
C ASP A 172 -10.28 -5.04 7.52
N ALA A 173 -10.33 -6.29 7.97
CA ALA A 173 -10.78 -6.59 9.33
C ALA A 173 -9.76 -7.45 10.09
N PRO A 174 -9.73 -7.43 11.43
CA PRO A 174 -8.84 -8.28 12.24
C PRO A 174 -9.31 -9.75 12.22
N THR A 175 -9.09 -10.40 11.10
CA THR A 175 -9.43 -11.80 10.81
C THR A 175 -8.18 -12.54 10.34
N ASP A 176 -8.29 -13.86 10.25
CA ASP A 176 -7.22 -14.75 9.81
C ASP A 176 -7.55 -15.26 8.39
N VAL A 177 -6.74 -14.83 7.42
CA VAL A 177 -6.90 -15.14 5.99
C VAL A 177 -5.60 -15.71 5.46
N ASP A 178 -5.62 -16.98 5.04
CA ASP A 178 -4.46 -17.67 4.49
C ASP A 178 -4.40 -17.54 2.96
N LEU A 179 -3.23 -17.14 2.47
CA LEU A 179 -2.89 -17.15 1.06
C LEU A 179 -2.30 -18.51 0.67
N HIS A 180 -2.80 -19.07 -0.43
CA HIS A 180 -2.32 -20.31 -1.01
C HIS A 180 -1.89 -20.08 -2.44
N VAL A 181 -0.66 -20.46 -2.80
CA VAL A 181 -0.18 -20.42 -4.18
C VAL A 181 0.41 -21.77 -4.56
N THR A 182 -0.12 -22.37 -5.62
CA THR A 182 0.43 -23.60 -6.19
C THR A 182 1.29 -23.25 -7.40
N ASP A 183 2.52 -23.73 -7.41
CA ASP A 183 3.50 -23.49 -8.46
C ASP A 183 3.34 -24.44 -9.66
N PRO A 184 4.08 -24.24 -10.77
CA PRO A 184 4.04 -25.12 -11.94
C PRO A 184 4.49 -26.57 -11.68
N ALA A 185 5.19 -26.86 -10.59
CA ALA A 185 5.55 -28.21 -10.16
C ALA A 185 4.45 -28.88 -9.31
N SER A 186 3.32 -28.21 -9.12
CA SER A 186 2.19 -28.62 -8.27
C SER A 186 2.53 -28.65 -6.78
N GLU A 187 3.53 -27.86 -6.36
CA GLU A 187 3.82 -27.65 -4.95
C GLU A 187 3.06 -26.43 -4.44
N GLU A 188 2.34 -26.61 -3.33
CA GLU A 188 1.52 -25.55 -2.71
C GLU A 188 2.30 -24.89 -1.58
N ILE A 189 2.35 -23.54 -1.59
CA ILE A 189 2.94 -22.71 -0.56
C ILE A 189 1.81 -22.05 0.21
N TYR A 190 1.84 -22.18 1.55
CA TYR A 190 0.87 -21.65 2.51
C TYR A 190 1.43 -21.79 3.92
N PHE A 191 0.70 -21.41 4.98
CA PHE A 191 1.18 -21.41 6.36
C PHE A 191 1.80 -22.75 6.84
N ALA A 192 1.33 -23.91 6.37
CA ALA A 192 1.88 -25.22 6.78
C ALA A 192 3.01 -25.73 5.88
N ASN A 193 3.26 -25.11 4.72
CA ASN A 193 4.37 -25.40 3.80
C ASN A 193 4.89 -24.06 3.26
N THR A 194 5.69 -23.37 4.08
CA THR A 194 6.09 -21.97 3.83
C THR A 194 7.13 -21.80 2.73
N THR A 195 7.72 -22.89 2.22
CA THR A 195 8.74 -22.85 1.14
C THR A 195 8.53 -23.97 0.16
N SER A 196 8.81 -23.74 -1.13
CA SER A 196 8.79 -24.78 -2.16
C SER A 196 10.16 -25.11 -2.70
N ALA A 197 10.30 -26.31 -3.28
CA ALA A 197 11.53 -26.73 -3.98
C ALA A 197 11.86 -25.82 -5.17
N SER A 198 10.87 -25.12 -5.72
CA SER A 198 11.05 -24.13 -6.78
C SER A 198 11.55 -22.76 -6.29
N GLY A 199 11.73 -22.59 -4.97
CA GLY A 199 12.23 -21.35 -4.36
C GLY A 199 11.16 -20.32 -4.02
N GLY A 200 9.89 -20.69 -4.01
CA GLY A 200 8.82 -19.85 -3.48
C GLY A 200 8.82 -19.85 -1.96
N GLU A 201 8.45 -18.73 -1.34
CA GLU A 201 8.44 -18.53 0.11
C GLU A 201 7.26 -17.69 0.54
N LEU A 202 6.54 -18.12 1.58
CA LEU A 202 5.62 -17.31 2.36
C LEU A 202 6.45 -16.54 3.40
N ASP A 203 6.75 -15.27 3.13
CA ASP A 203 7.63 -14.44 3.95
C ASP A 203 6.88 -13.49 4.88
N LEU A 204 5.57 -13.41 4.75
CA LEU A 204 4.67 -12.71 5.67
C LEU A 204 3.38 -13.53 5.86
N ASP A 205 3.11 -13.88 7.11
CA ASP A 205 1.89 -14.58 7.58
C ASP A 205 1.32 -13.77 8.75
N SER A 206 0.17 -13.14 8.55
CA SER A 206 -0.40 -12.16 9.47
C SER A 206 -1.66 -12.69 10.14
N ASN A 207 -1.87 -12.34 11.41
CA ASN A 207 -3.02 -12.72 12.23
C ASN A 207 -3.18 -14.23 12.46
N ALA A 208 -2.12 -15.02 12.26
CA ALA A 208 -2.14 -16.48 12.37
C ALA A 208 -2.86 -16.98 13.62
N ALA A 209 -3.83 -17.89 13.45
CA ALA A 209 -4.70 -18.43 14.51
C ALA A 209 -5.36 -17.33 15.37
N CYS A 210 -5.76 -16.21 14.76
CA CYS A 210 -6.33 -15.03 15.41
C CYS A 210 -5.38 -14.33 16.41
N SER A 211 -4.08 -14.50 16.26
CA SER A 211 -3.08 -13.67 16.95
C SER A 211 -2.92 -12.35 16.22
N ILE A 212 -3.84 -11.42 16.47
CA ILE A 212 -3.99 -10.18 15.69
C ILE A 212 -2.76 -9.27 15.84
N ASP A 213 -2.03 -9.06 14.74
CA ASP A 213 -0.87 -8.18 14.62
C ASP A 213 -1.19 -6.81 13.97
N ASN A 214 -2.42 -6.67 13.42
CA ASN A 214 -2.91 -5.49 12.71
C ASN A 214 -2.14 -5.17 11.40
N ILE A 215 -1.43 -6.12 10.84
CA ILE A 215 -0.80 -5.99 9.53
C ILE A 215 -1.82 -6.30 8.43
N ASN A 216 -2.61 -7.37 8.62
CA ASN A 216 -3.67 -7.80 7.71
C ASN A 216 -3.17 -7.98 6.27
N ASN A 217 -2.01 -8.59 6.11
CA ASN A 217 -1.40 -8.90 4.83
C ASN A 217 -0.68 -10.24 4.88
N GLU A 218 -0.67 -10.97 3.77
CA GLU A 218 0.23 -12.09 3.53
C GLU A 218 0.95 -11.93 2.21
N ASN A 219 2.13 -12.56 2.11
CA ASN A 219 2.98 -12.43 0.94
C ASN A 219 3.69 -13.74 0.62
N ILE A 220 3.54 -14.20 -0.63
CA ILE A 220 4.30 -15.32 -1.20
C ILE A 220 5.13 -14.80 -2.37
N VAL A 221 6.42 -15.10 -2.37
CA VAL A 221 7.36 -14.54 -3.34
C VAL A 221 8.31 -15.60 -3.91
N TRP A 222 8.64 -15.45 -5.19
CA TRP A 222 9.79 -16.09 -5.84
C TRP A 222 10.82 -15.01 -6.17
N PRO A 223 12.05 -15.13 -5.68
CA PRO A 223 13.08 -14.10 -5.89
C PRO A 223 13.45 -13.98 -7.38
N VAL A 224 14.16 -12.91 -7.70
CA VAL A 224 14.60 -12.62 -9.08
C VAL A 224 15.42 -13.76 -9.64
N GLY A 225 15.02 -14.28 -10.81
CA GLY A 225 15.64 -15.41 -11.46
C GLY A 225 15.22 -16.79 -10.90
N GLY A 226 14.37 -16.81 -9.87
CA GLY A 226 13.97 -18.04 -9.16
C GLY A 226 12.64 -18.64 -9.61
N ALA A 227 11.68 -17.84 -10.07
CA ALA A 227 10.35 -18.33 -10.38
C ALA A 227 10.35 -19.27 -11.62
N PRO A 228 9.84 -20.50 -11.54
CA PRO A 228 9.72 -21.38 -12.70
C PRO A 228 8.71 -20.85 -13.72
N SER A 229 8.94 -21.13 -15.00
CA SER A 229 7.96 -20.81 -16.04
C SER A 229 6.84 -21.84 -16.02
N GLY A 230 5.61 -21.40 -16.22
CA GLY A 230 4.43 -22.26 -16.23
C GLY A 230 3.21 -21.59 -15.58
N SER A 231 2.20 -22.40 -15.28
CA SER A 231 0.94 -21.96 -14.69
C SER A 231 1.00 -22.05 -13.17
N TYR A 232 0.52 -21.00 -12.52
CA TYR A 232 0.33 -20.89 -11.09
C TYR A 232 -1.16 -20.77 -10.80
N SER A 233 -1.62 -21.29 -9.65
CA SER A 233 -2.95 -21.02 -9.13
C SER A 233 -2.89 -20.32 -7.78
N VAL A 234 -3.86 -19.44 -7.55
CA VAL A 234 -3.99 -18.66 -6.32
C VAL A 234 -5.36 -18.95 -5.70
N ASP A 235 -5.35 -19.31 -4.44
CA ASP A 235 -6.53 -19.54 -3.64
C ASP A 235 -6.42 -18.75 -2.33
N LEU A 236 -7.54 -18.48 -1.67
CA LEU A 236 -7.62 -17.98 -0.31
C LEU A 236 -8.38 -18.98 0.58
N VAL A 237 -7.97 -19.06 1.82
CA VAL A 237 -8.74 -19.71 2.89
C VAL A 237 -9.07 -18.67 3.94
N TYR A 238 -10.36 -18.47 4.23
CA TYR A 238 -10.78 -17.72 5.41
C TYR A 238 -10.63 -18.64 6.61
N TYR A 239 -9.43 -18.69 7.19
CA TYR A 239 -9.10 -19.65 8.25
C TYR A 239 -9.98 -19.41 9.47
N SER A 240 -10.07 -18.17 9.92
CA SER A 240 -10.93 -17.81 11.05
C SER A 240 -11.47 -16.39 10.95
N ALA A 241 -12.73 -16.24 11.27
CA ALA A 241 -13.40 -14.94 11.36
C ALA A 241 -12.93 -14.09 12.56
N CYS A 242 -12.27 -14.66 13.57
CA CYS A 242 -11.78 -13.98 14.78
C CYS A 242 -12.81 -13.03 15.40
N THR A 243 -14.09 -13.41 15.40
CA THR A 243 -15.26 -12.62 15.87
C THR A 243 -15.81 -11.56 14.89
N GLN A 244 -15.21 -11.41 13.70
CA GLN A 244 -15.71 -10.49 12.68
C GLN A 244 -16.74 -11.18 11.77
N PRO A 245 -17.85 -10.52 11.38
CA PRO A 245 -18.86 -11.16 10.54
C PRO A 245 -18.35 -11.36 9.09
N GLN A 246 -17.44 -10.51 8.63
CA GLN A 246 -16.87 -10.52 7.29
C GLN A 246 -15.57 -9.73 7.22
N THR A 247 -14.81 -9.92 6.14
CA THR A 247 -13.66 -9.10 5.75
C THR A 247 -13.65 -8.93 4.25
N ASN A 248 -13.29 -7.75 3.77
CA ASN A 248 -13.02 -7.54 2.35
C ASN A 248 -11.54 -7.76 2.08
N TYR A 249 -11.23 -8.43 0.99
CA TYR A 249 -9.86 -8.72 0.59
C TYR A 249 -9.52 -8.11 -0.77
N THR A 250 -8.24 -7.93 -1.01
CA THR A 250 -7.65 -7.67 -2.33
C THR A 250 -6.40 -8.52 -2.49
N VAL A 251 -6.41 -9.40 -3.47
CA VAL A 251 -5.23 -10.16 -3.92
C VAL A 251 -4.54 -9.40 -5.02
N THR A 252 -3.23 -9.28 -4.95
CA THR A 252 -2.38 -8.70 -5.99
C THR A 252 -1.42 -9.75 -6.51
N ILE A 253 -1.42 -9.96 -7.82
CA ILE A 253 -0.49 -10.84 -8.52
C ILE A 253 0.46 -9.99 -9.34
N PHE A 254 1.72 -10.03 -8.98
CA PHE A 254 2.80 -9.38 -9.72
C PHE A 254 3.64 -10.44 -10.43
N VAL A 255 3.80 -10.29 -11.75
CA VAL A 255 4.73 -11.09 -12.55
C VAL A 255 5.66 -10.11 -13.26
N ARG A 256 6.97 -10.28 -13.12
CA ARG A 256 7.96 -9.39 -13.72
C ARG A 256 7.73 -9.24 -15.23
N GLY A 257 7.62 -7.98 -15.68
CA GLY A 257 7.38 -7.63 -17.07
C GLY A 257 5.91 -7.67 -17.50
N GLN A 258 4.99 -7.94 -16.60
CA GLN A 258 3.55 -7.90 -16.84
C GLN A 258 2.90 -6.80 -15.98
N THR A 259 1.72 -6.36 -16.40
CA THR A 259 0.87 -5.46 -15.58
C THR A 259 0.35 -6.24 -14.37
N PRO A 260 0.44 -5.72 -13.14
CA PRO A 260 -0.15 -6.36 -11.97
C PRO A 260 -1.64 -6.63 -12.15
N GLN A 261 -2.09 -7.77 -11.65
CA GLN A 261 -3.51 -8.14 -11.62
C GLN A 261 -4.02 -8.02 -10.19
N THR A 262 -5.23 -7.50 -10.01
CA THR A 262 -5.88 -7.40 -8.71
C THR A 262 -7.24 -8.07 -8.72
N PHE A 263 -7.55 -8.78 -7.64
CA PHE A 263 -8.83 -9.46 -7.42
C PHE A 263 -9.36 -9.05 -6.06
N SER A 264 -10.57 -8.53 -6.00
CA SER A 264 -11.19 -8.12 -4.74
C SER A 264 -12.49 -8.87 -4.50
N GLY A 265 -12.81 -9.08 -3.23
CA GLY A 265 -14.03 -9.74 -2.81
C GLY A 265 -14.29 -9.59 -1.33
N THR A 266 -15.27 -10.35 -0.84
CA THR A 266 -15.64 -10.37 0.57
C THR A 266 -15.69 -11.81 1.05
N LEU A 267 -15.00 -12.08 2.17
CA LEU A 267 -15.08 -13.33 2.92
C LEU A 267 -16.10 -13.16 4.04
N VAL A 268 -16.94 -14.17 4.23
CA VAL A 268 -17.97 -14.16 5.28
C VAL A 268 -17.82 -15.39 6.17
N THR A 269 -18.33 -15.34 7.38
CA THR A 269 -18.21 -16.44 8.36
C THR A 269 -18.65 -17.79 7.79
N ALA A 270 -19.63 -17.81 6.90
CA ALA A 270 -20.08 -19.05 6.24
C ALA A 270 -19.04 -19.68 5.29
N SER A 271 -18.01 -18.92 4.90
CA SER A 271 -16.91 -19.42 4.04
C SER A 271 -15.65 -19.81 4.81
N THR A 272 -15.70 -19.85 6.16
CA THR A 272 -14.53 -20.26 6.95
C THR A 272 -14.08 -21.68 6.62
N SER A 273 -12.76 -21.87 6.52
CA SER A 273 -12.10 -23.13 6.17
C SER A 273 -12.45 -23.68 4.77
N ILE A 274 -13.05 -22.89 3.91
CA ILE A 274 -13.30 -23.22 2.50
C ILE A 274 -12.21 -22.58 1.66
N LYS A 275 -11.55 -23.38 0.80
CA LYS A 275 -10.61 -22.87 -0.18
C LYS A 275 -11.36 -22.20 -1.32
N ILE A 276 -11.10 -20.93 -1.54
CA ILE A 276 -11.78 -20.06 -2.51
C ILE A 276 -10.79 -19.78 -3.65
N PRO A 277 -11.05 -20.27 -4.88
CA PRO A 277 -10.20 -19.99 -6.00
C PRO A 277 -10.28 -18.51 -6.39
N ILE A 278 -9.13 -17.86 -6.52
CA ILE A 278 -8.99 -16.45 -6.92
C ILE A 278 -8.68 -16.35 -8.41
N GLY A 279 -7.70 -17.11 -8.89
CA GLY A 279 -7.31 -17.07 -10.30
C GLY A 279 -6.07 -17.87 -10.61
N ASN A 280 -5.73 -17.89 -11.90
CA ASN A 280 -4.51 -18.48 -12.40
C ASN A 280 -3.71 -17.45 -13.19
N PHE A 281 -2.39 -17.58 -13.18
CA PHE A 281 -1.51 -16.76 -14.00
C PHE A 281 -0.36 -17.60 -14.56
N THR A 282 0.37 -17.04 -15.50
CA THR A 282 1.53 -17.70 -16.12
C THR A 282 2.75 -16.77 -16.05
N ARG A 283 3.89 -17.40 -15.85
CA ARG A 283 5.20 -16.79 -15.98
C ARG A 283 6.00 -17.41 -17.11
#